data_526a1f3ccdb37251a19413726158d005
#
_entry.id   526a1f3ccdb37251a19413726158d005
#
_cell.length_a   1.000
_cell.length_b   1.000
_cell.length_c   1.000
_cell.angle_alpha   90.00
_cell.angle_beta   90.00
_cell.angle_gamma   90.00
#
_symmetry.space_group_name_H-M   'P 1'
#
loop_
_entity.id
_entity.type
_entity.pdbx_description
1 polymer ?
#
loop_
_entity_poly.entity_id
_entity_poly.type
_entity_poly.pdbx_seq_one_letter_code
_entity_poly.pdbx_strand_id
1 'polypeptide(L)'
;CSSDLVWGHDFRPAYRRIINLVNLLPKGLPVLATTATATKRVEHDVASQITGELNVIRGNLLRENFRLYVVNVQSDDDKLIWLAQNITKLDGTGIIYTGTVVETELISKWFEFLKIPARSYNSRLDADTRKEVESGLLNNEWKCVISTNALGMGIDKPDLRFIIHTQFPQSPVHYYQEIGRAGRDGLPTVIVLLYNPEDRDLPEAFIEGAKPSTSKYQKVIAAIQNEMLSEKELMKRTNLSQTQIRVIRADLLDQGIIREVYIGKSKKYEFIPNSKPFDPSFYDQVREAKTKELNAMIEYAETSQS
;
A
#
# COMPACT_ATOMS: atom_id res chain seq x y z
N CYS A 1 -3.42 -0.55 10.35
CA CYS A 1 -4.53 0.36 10.43
C CYS A 1 -4.22 1.84 10.14
N SER A 2 -3.00 2.39 10.24
CA SER A 2 -2.73 3.79 9.84
C SER A 2 -2.63 3.93 8.31
N SER A 3 -2.07 2.94 7.62
CA SER A 3 -2.22 2.80 6.18
C SER A 3 -3.68 2.63 5.77
N ASP A 4 -4.51 2.09 6.65
CA ASP A 4 -5.93 1.85 6.37
C ASP A 4 -6.78 3.13 6.43
N LEU A 5 -6.34 4.22 7.05
CA LEU A 5 -7.04 5.51 6.97
C LEU A 5 -6.67 6.31 5.72
N VAL A 6 -5.45 6.23 5.24
CA VAL A 6 -5.06 6.69 3.90
C VAL A 6 -5.55 5.67 2.84
N TRP A 7 -5.46 4.37 3.12
CA TRP A 7 -6.00 3.28 2.31
C TRP A 7 -7.51 3.11 2.45
N GLY A 8 -8.11 3.45 3.58
CA GLY A 8 -9.55 3.41 3.84
C GLY A 8 -10.33 4.33 2.92
N HIS A 9 -9.79 5.48 2.59
CA HIS A 9 -10.39 6.38 1.61
C HIS A 9 -10.27 5.86 0.17
N ASP A 10 -9.18 5.16 -0.16
CA ASP A 10 -8.90 4.73 -1.53
C ASP A 10 -9.22 3.24 -1.77
N PHE A 11 -9.13 2.38 -0.75
CA PHE A 11 -9.16 0.93 -0.94
C PHE A 11 -10.27 0.18 -0.18
N ARG A 12 -10.75 0.69 0.96
CA ARG A 12 -11.78 0.01 1.77
C ARG A 12 -12.90 0.95 2.21
N PRO A 13 -13.88 1.22 1.35
CA PRO A 13 -15.08 2.00 1.71
C PRO A 13 -15.80 1.49 2.97
N ALA A 14 -15.59 0.22 3.33
CA ALA A 14 -16.13 -0.38 4.53
C ALA A 14 -15.64 0.28 5.83
N TYR A 15 -14.40 0.79 5.87
CA TYR A 15 -13.88 1.45 7.07
C TYR A 15 -14.63 2.75 7.40
N ARG A 16 -15.10 3.48 6.40
CA ARG A 16 -15.95 4.65 6.61
C ARG A 16 -17.27 4.30 7.29
N ARG A 17 -17.77 3.07 7.07
CA ARG A 17 -18.99 2.57 7.71
C ARG A 17 -18.78 2.16 9.16
N ILE A 18 -17.53 1.90 9.58
CA ILE A 18 -17.20 1.55 10.98
C ILE A 18 -17.62 2.68 11.92
N ILE A 19 -17.44 3.94 11.53
CA ILE A 19 -17.87 5.10 12.33
C ILE A 19 -19.37 5.12 12.52
N ASN A 20 -20.13 4.87 11.46
CA ASN A 20 -21.59 4.79 11.56
C ASN A 20 -21.99 3.64 12.50
N LEU A 21 -21.26 2.53 12.47
CA LEU A 21 -21.48 1.42 13.39
C LEU A 21 -21.13 1.80 14.84
N VAL A 22 -19.99 2.46 15.06
CA VAL A 22 -19.57 2.94 16.39
C VAL A 22 -20.58 3.91 16.97
N ASN A 23 -21.15 4.80 16.15
CA ASN A 23 -22.18 5.75 16.58
C ASN A 23 -23.54 5.10 16.92
N LEU A 24 -23.76 3.86 16.46
CA LEU A 24 -24.95 3.06 16.82
C LEU A 24 -24.77 2.26 18.12
N LEU A 25 -23.54 2.17 18.63
CA LEU A 25 -23.26 1.44 19.87
C LEU A 25 -23.75 2.24 21.09
N PRO A 26 -24.04 1.55 22.21
CA PRO A 26 -24.42 2.23 23.45
C PRO A 26 -23.37 3.25 23.89
N LYS A 27 -23.82 4.42 24.37
CA LYS A 27 -22.93 5.44 24.92
C LYS A 27 -22.12 4.85 26.10
N GLY A 28 -20.81 5.03 26.08
CA GLY A 28 -19.91 4.51 27.11
C GLY A 28 -19.27 3.17 26.78
N LEU A 29 -19.55 2.57 25.61
CA LEU A 29 -18.80 1.40 25.18
C LEU A 29 -17.36 1.79 24.84
N PRO A 30 -16.35 1.13 25.46
CA PRO A 30 -14.95 1.44 25.14
C PRO A 30 -14.61 1.00 23.72
N VAL A 31 -14.01 1.89 22.97
CA VAL A 31 -13.53 1.62 21.60
C VAL A 31 -12.00 1.69 21.61
N LEU A 32 -11.34 0.61 21.19
CA LEU A 32 -9.90 0.55 21.05
C LEU A 32 -9.53 0.60 19.56
N ALA A 33 -8.79 1.64 19.16
CA ALA A 33 -8.18 1.75 17.85
C ALA A 33 -6.68 1.48 17.97
N THR A 34 -6.16 0.50 17.23
CA THR A 34 -4.74 0.14 17.24
C THR A 34 -4.12 0.32 15.86
N THR A 35 -2.91 0.84 15.84
CA THR A 35 -2.13 0.99 14.60
C THR A 35 -0.64 0.90 14.90
N ALA A 36 0.13 0.33 13.99
CA ALA A 36 1.58 0.27 14.08
C ALA A 36 2.25 1.63 13.72
N THR A 37 1.53 2.49 12.98
CA THR A 37 2.09 3.70 12.37
C THR A 37 1.09 4.86 12.45
N ALA A 38 0.84 5.38 13.66
CA ALA A 38 -0.04 6.54 13.85
C ALA A 38 0.71 7.84 13.54
N THR A 39 0.48 8.42 12.38
CA THR A 39 0.86 9.81 12.12
C THR A 39 -0.07 10.77 12.86
N LYS A 40 0.35 12.03 13.08
CA LYS A 40 -0.51 13.06 13.70
C LYS A 40 -1.82 13.26 12.92
N ARG A 41 -1.79 13.07 11.61
CA ARG A 41 -2.99 13.14 10.76
C ARG A 41 -3.97 12.01 11.09
N VAL A 42 -3.48 10.78 11.17
CA VAL A 42 -4.30 9.60 11.53
C VAL A 42 -4.92 9.78 12.92
N GLU A 43 -4.16 10.29 13.88
CA GLU A 43 -4.66 10.59 15.22
C GLU A 43 -5.80 11.62 15.18
N HIS A 44 -5.60 12.71 14.42
CA HIS A 44 -6.63 13.73 14.23
C HIS A 44 -7.88 13.18 13.53
N ASP A 45 -7.70 12.36 12.50
CA ASP A 45 -8.80 11.73 11.76
C ASP A 45 -9.59 10.77 12.66
N VAL A 46 -8.91 9.97 13.48
CA VAL A 46 -9.57 9.09 14.47
C VAL A 46 -10.29 9.91 15.53
N ALA A 47 -9.66 10.96 16.07
CA ALA A 47 -10.26 11.84 17.08
C ALA A 47 -11.51 12.56 16.55
N SER A 48 -11.51 12.99 15.28
CA SER A 48 -12.67 13.65 14.66
C SER A 48 -13.84 12.72 14.40
N GLN A 49 -13.60 11.41 14.39
CA GLN A 49 -14.57 10.39 14.01
C GLN A 49 -15.16 9.64 15.20
N ILE A 50 -14.46 9.58 16.32
CA ILE A 50 -14.93 8.93 17.56
C ILE A 50 -15.42 10.01 18.51
N THR A 51 -16.69 9.93 18.88
CA THR A 51 -17.27 10.84 19.89
C THR A 51 -16.82 10.44 21.29
N GLY A 52 -16.05 11.29 21.99
CA GLY A 52 -15.59 11.06 23.35
C GLY A 52 -14.16 11.53 23.58
N GLU A 53 -13.68 11.39 24.82
CA GLU A 53 -12.27 11.64 25.14
C GLU A 53 -11.39 10.54 24.54
N LEU A 54 -10.43 10.93 23.70
CA LEU A 54 -9.46 10.03 23.11
C LEU A 54 -8.21 9.97 24.01
N ASN A 55 -7.93 8.78 24.57
CA ASN A 55 -6.67 8.54 25.25
C ASN A 55 -5.67 7.92 24.26
N VAL A 56 -4.63 8.67 23.91
CA VAL A 56 -3.61 8.24 22.94
C VAL A 56 -2.40 7.66 23.67
N ILE A 57 -2.16 6.37 23.51
CA ILE A 57 -0.99 5.67 24.03
C ILE A 57 -0.02 5.42 22.89
N ARG A 58 1.19 6.00 22.96
CA ARG A 58 2.24 5.81 21.95
C ARG A 58 3.34 4.93 22.51
N GLY A 59 3.64 3.84 21.80
CA GLY A 59 4.83 3.02 22.01
C GLY A 59 6.05 3.60 21.27
N ASN A 60 7.24 3.11 21.63
CA ASN A 60 8.45 3.40 20.89
C ASN A 60 8.45 2.63 19.56
N LEU A 61 8.71 3.31 18.46
CA LEU A 61 8.82 2.71 17.12
C LEU A 61 10.24 2.24 16.81
N LEU A 62 11.25 2.70 17.57
CA LEU A 62 12.64 2.29 17.34
C LEU A 62 12.83 0.81 17.68
N ARG A 63 13.39 0.10 16.72
CA ARG A 63 13.80 -1.29 16.84
C ARG A 63 15.32 -1.33 16.96
N GLU A 64 15.83 -1.52 18.20
CA GLU A 64 17.26 -1.51 18.51
C GLU A 64 18.03 -2.66 17.81
N ASN A 65 17.33 -3.71 17.44
CA ASN A 65 17.89 -4.84 16.71
C ASN A 65 18.04 -4.63 15.21
N PHE A 66 17.57 -3.49 14.66
CA PHE A 66 17.71 -3.19 13.23
C PHE A 66 19.05 -2.53 12.94
N ARG A 67 19.68 -3.02 11.88
CA ARG A 67 20.84 -2.41 11.23
C ARG A 67 20.36 -1.92 9.86
N LEU A 68 20.17 -0.60 9.73
CA LEU A 68 19.65 0.04 8.54
C LEU A 68 20.80 0.50 7.65
N TYR A 69 20.74 0.14 6.38
CA TYR A 69 21.72 0.53 5.37
C TYR A 69 21.03 1.08 4.13
N VAL A 70 21.56 2.18 3.61
CA VAL A 70 21.22 2.69 2.28
C VAL A 70 22.47 2.49 1.42
N VAL A 71 22.32 1.77 0.32
CA VAL A 71 23.40 1.48 -0.62
C VAL A 71 23.08 2.16 -1.95
N ASN A 72 23.91 3.13 -2.33
CA ASN A 72 23.75 3.79 -3.62
C ASN A 72 24.18 2.88 -4.75
N VAL A 73 23.33 2.77 -5.75
CA VAL A 73 23.56 2.03 -6.99
C VAL A 73 23.25 2.93 -8.18
N GLN A 74 23.86 2.67 -9.33
CA GLN A 74 23.71 3.51 -10.52
C GLN A 74 22.71 2.95 -11.53
N SER A 75 22.38 1.65 -11.41
CA SER A 75 21.54 0.94 -12.36
C SER A 75 20.87 -0.28 -11.72
N ASP A 76 19.89 -0.87 -12.42
CA ASP A 76 19.30 -2.15 -12.03
C ASP A 76 20.29 -3.30 -12.11
N ASP A 77 21.25 -3.24 -13.03
CA ASP A 77 22.33 -4.22 -13.11
C ASP A 77 23.22 -4.18 -11.85
N ASP A 78 23.50 -2.99 -11.30
CA ASP A 78 24.24 -2.85 -10.05
C ASP A 78 23.47 -3.45 -8.87
N LYS A 79 22.13 -3.35 -8.87
CA LYS A 79 21.30 -4.02 -7.87
C LYS A 79 21.46 -5.54 -7.94
N LEU A 80 21.42 -6.12 -9.14
CA LEU A 80 21.60 -7.55 -9.35
C LEU A 80 23.00 -8.01 -8.94
N ILE A 81 24.05 -7.23 -9.26
CA ILE A 81 25.43 -7.49 -8.85
C ILE A 81 25.55 -7.43 -7.32
N TRP A 82 24.99 -6.41 -6.69
CA TRP A 82 25.03 -6.27 -5.25
C TRP A 82 24.35 -7.46 -4.55
N LEU A 83 23.18 -7.85 -5.04
CA LEU A 83 22.44 -9.00 -4.53
C LEU A 83 23.27 -10.28 -4.64
N ALA A 84 23.86 -10.56 -5.80
CA ALA A 84 24.70 -11.73 -6.03
C ALA A 84 25.89 -11.80 -5.08
N GLN A 85 26.51 -10.66 -4.81
CA GLN A 85 27.71 -10.57 -3.97
C GLN A 85 27.42 -10.65 -2.47
N ASN A 86 26.22 -10.26 -2.03
CA ASN A 86 25.96 -10.04 -0.61
C ASN A 86 24.90 -10.97 -0.01
N ILE A 87 23.94 -11.46 -0.80
CA ILE A 87 22.80 -12.23 -0.26
C ILE A 87 23.21 -13.49 0.53
N THR A 88 24.27 -14.17 0.08
CA THR A 88 24.79 -15.38 0.73
C THR A 88 25.58 -15.08 2.02
N LYS A 89 26.02 -13.84 2.20
CA LYS A 89 26.75 -13.39 3.39
C LYS A 89 25.81 -12.96 4.53
N LEU A 90 24.56 -12.69 4.21
CA LEU A 90 23.55 -12.36 5.23
C LEU A 90 23.15 -13.64 5.96
N ASP A 91 22.97 -13.55 7.26
CA ASP A 91 22.50 -14.68 8.07
C ASP A 91 21.03 -15.01 7.80
N GLY A 92 20.65 -16.27 7.99
CA GLY A 92 19.26 -16.74 7.98
C GLY A 92 18.51 -16.48 6.68
N THR A 93 17.23 -16.27 6.82
CA THR A 93 16.25 -16.09 5.72
C THR A 93 15.70 -14.67 5.71
N GLY A 94 15.36 -14.16 4.53
CA GLY A 94 14.80 -12.81 4.39
C GLY A 94 13.83 -12.62 3.24
N ILE A 95 13.44 -11.38 3.05
CA ILE A 95 12.55 -10.95 1.97
C ILE A 95 13.26 -9.88 1.14
N ILE A 96 13.10 -9.97 -0.19
CA ILE A 96 13.50 -8.90 -1.11
C ILE A 96 12.22 -8.30 -1.69
N TYR A 97 11.99 -7.01 -1.40
CA TYR A 97 10.86 -6.27 -1.94
C TYR A 97 11.25 -5.60 -3.26
N THR A 98 10.39 -5.77 -4.27
CA THR A 98 10.54 -5.22 -5.62
C THR A 98 9.30 -4.40 -6.00
N GLY A 99 9.44 -3.51 -6.98
CA GLY A 99 8.34 -2.66 -7.46
C GLY A 99 7.34 -3.38 -8.36
N THR A 100 7.80 -4.37 -9.12
CA THR A 100 7.00 -5.01 -10.17
C THR A 100 7.05 -6.53 -10.12
N VAL A 101 6.01 -7.16 -10.69
CA VAL A 101 5.98 -8.62 -10.86
C VAL A 101 7.13 -9.12 -11.73
N VAL A 102 7.48 -8.36 -12.76
CA VAL A 102 8.56 -8.70 -13.69
C VAL A 102 9.90 -8.79 -12.95
N GLU A 103 10.18 -7.84 -12.06
CA GLU A 103 11.40 -7.88 -11.24
C GLU A 103 11.44 -9.08 -10.30
N THR A 104 10.29 -9.48 -9.71
CA THR A 104 10.27 -10.69 -8.87
C THR A 104 10.71 -11.92 -9.63
N GLU A 105 10.27 -12.04 -10.88
CA GLU A 105 10.61 -13.17 -11.76
C GLU A 105 12.07 -13.09 -12.24
N LEU A 106 12.55 -11.89 -12.59
CA LEU A 106 13.93 -11.64 -13.04
C LEU A 106 14.93 -12.01 -11.95
N ILE A 107 14.77 -11.48 -10.75
CA ILE A 107 15.67 -11.74 -9.63
C ILE A 107 15.60 -13.23 -9.22
N SER A 108 14.42 -13.84 -9.26
CA SER A 108 14.27 -15.27 -8.96
C SER A 108 15.04 -16.14 -9.96
N LYS A 109 14.97 -15.86 -11.27
CA LYS A 109 15.74 -16.55 -12.30
C LYS A 109 17.24 -16.30 -12.15
N TRP A 110 17.63 -15.08 -11.80
CA TRP A 110 19.02 -14.73 -11.53
C TRP A 110 19.59 -15.55 -10.36
N PHE A 111 18.81 -15.70 -9.28
CA PHE A 111 19.23 -16.52 -8.14
C PHE A 111 19.22 -18.01 -8.45
N GLU A 112 18.32 -18.50 -9.28
CA GLU A 112 18.34 -19.88 -9.78
C GLU A 112 19.63 -20.16 -10.56
N PHE A 113 20.04 -19.24 -11.46
CA PHE A 113 21.32 -19.33 -12.18
C PHE A 113 22.51 -19.36 -11.21
N LEU A 114 22.49 -18.57 -10.16
CA LEU A 114 23.51 -18.53 -9.11
C LEU A 114 23.41 -19.69 -8.10
N LYS A 115 22.42 -20.58 -8.25
CA LYS A 115 22.13 -21.69 -7.31
C LYS A 115 21.82 -21.21 -5.89
N ILE A 116 21.21 -20.06 -5.76
CA ILE A 116 20.72 -19.51 -4.49
C ILE A 116 19.25 -19.95 -4.32
N PRO A 117 18.90 -20.66 -3.22
CA PRO A 117 17.51 -21.07 -2.98
C PRO A 117 16.61 -19.88 -2.75
N ALA A 118 15.81 -19.50 -3.74
CA ALA A 118 14.89 -18.37 -3.66
C ALA A 118 13.63 -18.65 -4.47
N ARG A 119 12.55 -17.94 -4.14
CA ARG A 119 11.24 -18.02 -4.84
C ARG A 119 10.67 -16.64 -5.06
N SER A 120 10.02 -16.46 -6.21
CA SER A 120 9.19 -15.27 -6.45
C SER A 120 7.83 -15.42 -5.79
N TYR A 121 7.29 -14.31 -5.25
CA TYR A 121 5.95 -14.24 -4.70
C TYR A 121 5.23 -12.99 -5.21
N ASN A 122 4.16 -13.15 -5.95
CA ASN A 122 3.45 -12.03 -6.56
C ASN A 122 1.96 -12.37 -6.79
N SER A 123 1.20 -11.38 -7.27
CA SER A 123 -0.24 -11.49 -7.45
C SER A 123 -0.68 -12.45 -8.56
N ARG A 124 0.23 -12.86 -9.45
CA ARG A 124 -0.07 -13.79 -10.55
C ARG A 124 0.00 -15.26 -10.15
N LEU A 125 0.64 -15.56 -9.01
CA LEU A 125 0.71 -16.93 -8.51
C LEU A 125 -0.68 -17.43 -8.11
N ASP A 126 -0.97 -18.69 -8.37
CA ASP A 126 -2.14 -19.38 -7.86
C ASP A 126 -2.06 -19.58 -6.33
N ALA A 127 -3.18 -20.00 -5.73
CA ALA A 127 -3.28 -20.11 -4.28
C ALA A 127 -2.38 -21.21 -3.69
N ASP A 128 -2.17 -22.30 -4.42
CA ASP A 128 -1.39 -23.45 -3.93
C ASP A 128 0.10 -23.14 -3.99
N THR A 129 0.57 -22.55 -5.08
CA THR A 129 1.95 -22.05 -5.20
C THR A 129 2.27 -21.00 -4.14
N ARG A 130 1.34 -20.08 -3.83
CA ARG A 130 1.54 -19.11 -2.75
C ARG A 130 1.75 -19.80 -1.40
N LYS A 131 0.92 -20.79 -1.06
CA LYS A 131 1.05 -21.54 0.18
C LYS A 131 2.36 -22.31 0.26
N GLU A 132 2.80 -22.89 -0.86
CA GLU A 132 4.10 -23.55 -0.93
C GLU A 132 5.25 -22.59 -0.62
N VAL A 133 5.27 -21.42 -1.27
CA VAL A 133 6.32 -20.41 -1.05
C VAL A 133 6.28 -19.88 0.38
N GLU A 134 5.09 -19.63 0.93
CA GLU A 134 4.90 -19.17 2.31
C GLU A 134 5.38 -20.24 3.31
N SER A 135 5.01 -21.49 3.09
CA SER A 135 5.45 -22.63 3.94
C SER A 135 6.96 -22.78 3.91
N GLY A 136 7.56 -22.78 2.72
CA GLY A 136 9.01 -22.89 2.58
C GLY A 136 9.76 -21.70 3.21
N LEU A 137 9.19 -20.48 3.16
CA LEU A 137 9.74 -19.33 3.88
C LEU A 137 9.69 -19.56 5.39
N LEU A 138 8.57 -20.02 5.92
CA LEU A 138 8.41 -20.32 7.36
C LEU A 138 9.39 -21.38 7.85
N ASN A 139 9.65 -22.39 7.03
CA ASN A 139 10.53 -23.52 7.33
C ASN A 139 12.01 -23.28 7.02
N ASN A 140 12.39 -22.06 6.59
CA ASN A 140 13.77 -21.71 6.16
C ASN A 140 14.31 -22.54 4.97
N GLU A 141 13.41 -23.01 4.08
CA GLU A 141 13.80 -23.74 2.87
C GLU A 141 14.41 -22.80 1.80
N TRP A 142 13.99 -21.54 1.84
CA TRP A 142 14.47 -20.51 0.94
C TRP A 142 15.45 -19.58 1.64
N LYS A 143 16.52 -19.20 0.98
CA LYS A 143 17.39 -18.10 1.43
C LYS A 143 16.60 -16.79 1.48
N CYS A 144 15.75 -16.58 0.49
CA CYS A 144 14.84 -15.45 0.49
C CYS A 144 13.62 -15.69 -0.41
N VAL A 145 12.58 -14.89 -0.17
CA VAL A 145 11.45 -14.73 -1.08
C VAL A 145 11.51 -13.35 -1.70
N ILE A 146 11.43 -13.28 -3.04
CA ILE A 146 11.41 -12.04 -3.80
C ILE A 146 9.95 -11.68 -4.06
N SER A 147 9.49 -10.56 -3.53
CA SER A 147 8.08 -10.22 -3.56
C SER A 147 7.82 -8.76 -3.88
N THR A 148 6.68 -8.51 -4.51
CA THR A 148 6.06 -7.19 -4.43
C THR A 148 5.42 -7.03 -3.04
N ASN A 149 4.72 -5.92 -2.81
CA ASN A 149 3.90 -5.72 -1.59
C ASN A 149 2.81 -6.81 -1.40
N ALA A 150 2.67 -7.78 -2.33
CA ALA A 150 1.74 -8.90 -2.23
C ALA A 150 2.04 -9.80 -1.01
N LEU A 151 3.31 -9.96 -0.62
CA LEU A 151 3.73 -10.64 0.61
C LEU A 151 3.58 -9.69 1.81
N GLY A 152 2.47 -9.01 1.89
CA GLY A 152 2.25 -7.94 2.85
C GLY A 152 1.36 -8.30 4.03
N MET A 153 0.48 -9.26 3.90
CA MET A 153 -0.46 -9.65 4.96
C MET A 153 -0.38 -11.15 5.24
N GLY A 154 -0.26 -11.51 6.51
CA GLY A 154 -0.41 -12.91 6.95
C GLY A 154 0.89 -13.66 7.24
N ILE A 155 2.07 -13.14 6.92
CA ILE A 155 3.33 -13.79 7.32
C ILE A 155 3.77 -13.28 8.68
N ASP A 156 3.75 -14.19 9.65
CA ASP A 156 4.31 -14.02 10.97
C ASP A 156 5.49 -14.96 11.15
N LYS A 157 6.68 -14.48 10.80
CA LYS A 157 7.95 -15.20 10.93
C LYS A 157 8.91 -14.36 11.78
N PRO A 158 9.05 -14.69 13.07
CA PRO A 158 9.85 -13.88 13.99
C PRO A 158 11.33 -13.79 13.63
N ASP A 159 11.87 -14.85 13.05
CA ASP A 159 13.29 -15.05 12.74
C ASP A 159 13.71 -14.62 11.32
N LEU A 160 12.96 -13.72 10.67
CA LEU A 160 13.44 -13.06 9.46
C LEU A 160 14.68 -12.21 9.79
N ARG A 161 15.81 -12.50 9.13
CA ARG A 161 17.11 -11.89 9.43
C ARG A 161 17.47 -10.72 8.54
N PHE A 162 16.83 -10.59 7.38
CA PHE A 162 17.06 -9.43 6.53
C PHE A 162 15.83 -9.07 5.70
N ILE A 163 15.75 -7.78 5.35
CA ILE A 163 14.87 -7.26 4.32
C ILE A 163 15.68 -6.36 3.40
N ILE A 164 15.52 -6.56 2.10
CA ILE A 164 16.17 -5.75 1.08
C ILE A 164 15.08 -5.13 0.20
N HIS A 165 15.19 -3.84 -0.05
CA HIS A 165 14.36 -3.15 -1.03
C HIS A 165 15.20 -2.87 -2.27
N THR A 166 14.78 -3.39 -3.42
CA THR A 166 15.35 -3.07 -4.74
C THR A 166 14.59 -1.94 -5.43
N GLN A 167 13.40 -1.64 -4.91
CA GLN A 167 12.56 -0.54 -5.34
C GLN A 167 12.36 0.45 -4.21
N PHE A 168 12.30 1.73 -4.55
CA PHE A 168 12.10 2.81 -3.60
C PHE A 168 10.68 2.75 -3.00
N PRO A 169 10.53 2.68 -1.67
CA PRO A 169 9.21 2.65 -1.02
C PRO A 169 8.46 3.97 -1.21
N GLN A 170 7.13 3.90 -1.32
CA GLN A 170 6.29 5.07 -1.56
C GLN A 170 6.23 6.05 -0.37
N SER A 171 6.52 5.56 0.84
CA SER A 171 6.51 6.39 2.05
C SER A 171 7.29 5.74 3.19
N PRO A 172 7.74 6.52 4.20
CA PRO A 172 8.34 5.99 5.41
C PRO A 172 7.42 5.03 6.17
N VAL A 173 6.11 5.22 6.07
CA VAL A 173 5.10 4.36 6.70
C VAL A 173 5.09 2.98 6.05
N HIS A 174 5.06 2.91 4.73
CA HIS A 174 5.15 1.64 4.00
C HIS A 174 6.47 0.93 4.26
N TYR A 175 7.57 1.68 4.16
CA TYR A 175 8.90 1.15 4.47
C TYR A 175 8.94 0.54 5.87
N TYR A 176 8.47 1.27 6.88
CA TYR A 176 8.45 0.80 8.26
C TYR A 176 7.57 -0.46 8.45
N GLN A 177 6.43 -0.54 7.77
CA GLN A 177 5.55 -1.72 7.83
C GLN A 177 6.18 -2.96 7.19
N GLU A 178 6.94 -2.78 6.12
CA GLU A 178 7.65 -3.86 5.43
C GLU A 178 8.84 -4.34 6.27
N ILE A 179 9.70 -3.44 6.74
CA ILE A 179 10.84 -3.80 7.59
C ILE A 179 10.41 -4.34 8.96
N GLY A 180 9.27 -3.87 9.48
CA GLY A 180 8.69 -4.31 10.75
C GLY A 180 8.30 -5.80 10.80
N ARG A 181 8.38 -6.51 9.68
CA ARG A 181 8.17 -7.98 9.62
C ARG A 181 9.36 -8.76 10.13
N ALA A 182 10.56 -8.20 10.01
CA ALA A 182 11.79 -8.87 10.38
C ALA A 182 12.16 -8.66 11.86
N GLY A 183 12.96 -9.55 12.41
CA GLY A 183 13.53 -9.42 13.73
C GLY A 183 12.53 -9.29 14.88
N ARG A 184 11.37 -9.94 14.78
CA ARG A 184 10.34 -9.88 15.82
C ARG A 184 10.75 -10.63 17.09
N ASP A 185 11.73 -11.51 16.98
CA ASP A 185 12.37 -12.20 18.09
C ASP A 185 13.42 -11.37 18.82
N GLY A 186 13.65 -10.12 18.39
CA GLY A 186 14.62 -9.20 19.00
C GLY A 186 16.08 -9.44 18.57
N LEU A 187 16.37 -10.44 17.74
CA LEU A 187 17.73 -10.69 17.29
C LEU A 187 18.15 -9.73 16.15
N PRO A 188 19.46 -9.51 15.98
CA PRO A 188 19.99 -8.58 14.97
C PRO A 188 19.44 -8.87 13.57
N THR A 189 19.00 -7.83 12.88
CA THR A 189 18.35 -7.91 11.58
C THR A 189 18.87 -6.83 10.67
N VAL A 190 19.23 -7.22 9.45
CA VAL A 190 19.82 -6.33 8.44
C VAL A 190 18.72 -5.83 7.51
N ILE A 191 18.60 -4.52 7.38
CA ILE A 191 17.67 -3.87 6.47
C ILE A 191 18.49 -3.08 5.46
N VAL A 192 18.26 -3.32 4.18
CA VAL A 192 19.00 -2.67 3.09
C VAL A 192 18.02 -2.01 2.12
N LEU A 193 18.27 -0.76 1.83
CA LEU A 193 17.64 -0.06 0.70
C LEU A 193 18.71 0.13 -0.38
N LEU A 194 18.53 -0.54 -1.53
CA LEU A 194 19.33 -0.28 -2.72
C LEU A 194 18.73 0.94 -3.42
N TYR A 195 19.39 2.08 -3.29
CA TYR A 195 18.87 3.36 -3.74
C TYR A 195 19.52 3.79 -5.07
N ASN A 196 18.67 3.95 -6.09
CA ASN A 196 18.97 4.69 -7.29
C ASN A 196 18.04 5.90 -7.36
N PRO A 197 18.52 7.15 -7.57
CA PRO A 197 17.67 8.32 -7.71
C PRO A 197 16.57 8.21 -8.79
N GLU A 198 16.81 7.42 -9.84
CA GLU A 198 15.82 7.18 -10.90
C GLU A 198 14.64 6.28 -10.45
N ASP A 199 14.81 5.52 -9.37
CA ASP A 199 13.73 4.64 -8.85
C ASP A 199 12.51 5.41 -8.34
N ARG A 200 12.63 6.73 -8.16
CA ARG A 200 11.51 7.61 -7.75
C ARG A 200 10.42 7.73 -8.82
N ASP A 201 10.76 7.50 -10.08
CA ASP A 201 9.82 7.63 -11.21
C ASP A 201 8.61 6.69 -11.06
N LEU A 202 8.82 5.48 -10.55
CA LEU A 202 7.74 4.51 -10.36
C LEU A 202 6.76 4.92 -9.24
N PRO A 203 7.19 5.25 -8.01
CA PRO A 203 6.32 5.82 -6.98
C PRO A 203 5.61 7.11 -7.42
N GLU A 204 6.30 8.01 -8.12
CA GLU A 204 5.70 9.24 -8.66
C GLU A 204 4.59 8.93 -9.65
N ALA A 205 4.84 8.02 -10.61
CA ALA A 205 3.83 7.58 -11.55
C ALA A 205 2.62 6.93 -10.87
N PHE A 206 2.82 6.18 -9.77
CA PHE A 206 1.73 5.65 -8.95
C PHE A 206 0.94 6.74 -8.23
N ILE A 207 1.60 7.78 -7.73
CA ILE A 207 0.93 8.92 -7.08
C ILE A 207 0.11 9.71 -8.11
N GLU A 208 0.68 9.98 -9.28
CA GLU A 208 -0.01 10.68 -10.36
C GLU A 208 -1.14 9.85 -10.98
N GLY A 209 -0.91 8.56 -11.17
CA GLY A 209 -1.88 7.62 -11.77
C GLY A 209 -2.98 7.14 -10.83
N ALA A 210 -2.86 7.39 -9.53
CA ALA A 210 -3.76 6.84 -8.50
C ALA A 210 -5.21 7.31 -8.65
N LYS A 211 -5.43 8.50 -9.23
CA LYS A 211 -6.77 9.06 -9.43
C LYS A 211 -7.02 9.45 -10.88
N PRO A 212 -8.24 9.21 -11.38
CA PRO A 212 -8.66 9.74 -12.66
C PRO A 212 -8.63 11.28 -12.68
N SER A 213 -8.32 11.86 -13.84
CA SER A 213 -8.36 13.32 -14.01
C SER A 213 -9.76 13.88 -13.81
N THR A 214 -9.89 15.14 -13.41
CA THR A 214 -11.18 15.84 -13.21
C THR A 214 -12.08 15.73 -14.44
N SER A 215 -11.51 15.74 -15.65
CA SER A 215 -12.28 15.54 -16.88
C SER A 215 -12.96 14.18 -16.97
N LYS A 216 -12.37 13.12 -16.40
CA LYS A 216 -12.98 11.78 -16.35
C LYS A 216 -14.15 11.73 -15.36
N TYR A 217 -14.05 12.44 -14.23
CA TYR A 217 -15.19 12.61 -13.30
C TYR A 217 -16.34 13.33 -13.98
N GLN A 218 -16.07 14.43 -14.68
CA GLN A 218 -17.09 15.17 -15.43
C GLN A 218 -17.78 14.31 -16.50
N LYS A 219 -17.02 13.44 -17.21
CA LYS A 219 -17.60 12.49 -18.17
C LYS A 219 -18.57 11.52 -17.50
N VAL A 220 -18.22 11.00 -16.33
CA VAL A 220 -19.11 10.08 -15.59
C VAL A 220 -20.34 10.80 -15.06
N ILE A 221 -20.18 11.99 -14.49
CA ILE A 221 -21.30 12.82 -14.01
C ILE A 221 -22.26 13.11 -15.15
N ALA A 222 -21.76 13.59 -16.29
CA ALA A 222 -22.57 13.88 -17.47
C ALA A 222 -23.31 12.64 -17.99
N ALA A 223 -22.69 11.46 -17.92
CA ALA A 223 -23.33 10.22 -18.36
C ALA A 223 -24.51 9.80 -17.46
N ILE A 224 -24.43 10.07 -16.14
CA ILE A 224 -25.45 9.66 -15.15
C ILE A 224 -26.52 10.75 -14.97
N GLN A 225 -26.27 11.98 -15.38
CA GLN A 225 -27.09 13.14 -15.07
C GLN A 225 -28.55 13.00 -15.53
N ASN A 226 -28.78 12.27 -16.61
CA ASN A 226 -30.11 12.11 -17.21
C ASN A 226 -30.67 10.69 -17.16
N GLU A 227 -29.89 9.71 -16.72
CA GLU A 227 -30.35 8.31 -16.65
C GLU A 227 -29.56 7.50 -15.61
N MET A 228 -30.21 6.47 -15.06
CA MET A 228 -29.55 5.53 -14.15
C MET A 228 -28.75 4.50 -14.93
N LEU A 229 -27.43 4.43 -14.66
CA LEU A 229 -26.51 3.54 -15.34
C LEU A 229 -25.86 2.52 -14.38
N SER A 230 -25.69 1.30 -14.86
CA SER A 230 -24.87 0.28 -14.21
C SER A 230 -23.38 0.52 -14.50
N GLU A 231 -22.50 -0.16 -13.76
CA GLU A 231 -21.04 -0.09 -13.97
C GLU A 231 -20.66 -0.41 -15.44
N LYS A 232 -21.28 -1.45 -16.03
CA LYS A 232 -21.02 -1.84 -17.43
C LYS A 232 -21.46 -0.78 -18.44
N GLU A 233 -22.62 -0.18 -18.21
CA GLU A 233 -23.15 0.89 -19.08
C GLU A 233 -22.27 2.13 -19.00
N LEU A 234 -21.79 2.49 -17.79
CA LEU A 234 -20.83 3.57 -17.59
C LEU A 234 -19.52 3.34 -18.33
N MET A 235 -18.92 2.15 -18.23
CA MET A 235 -17.72 1.79 -18.97
C MET A 235 -17.90 1.99 -20.46
N LYS A 236 -19.03 1.49 -21.02
CA LYS A 236 -19.32 1.59 -22.45
C LYS A 236 -19.51 3.05 -22.89
N ARG A 237 -20.21 3.87 -22.10
CA ARG A 237 -20.55 5.24 -22.46
C ARG A 237 -19.38 6.22 -22.32
N THR A 238 -18.54 6.03 -21.30
CA THR A 238 -17.44 6.93 -21.02
C THR A 238 -16.10 6.50 -21.63
N ASN A 239 -16.01 5.26 -22.12
CA ASN A 239 -14.78 4.60 -22.57
C ASN A 239 -13.67 4.60 -21.50
N LEU A 240 -14.06 4.43 -20.24
CA LEU A 240 -13.16 4.32 -19.10
C LEU A 240 -13.02 2.85 -18.66
N SER A 241 -11.85 2.49 -18.13
CA SER A 241 -11.62 1.15 -17.59
C SER A 241 -12.49 0.89 -16.34
N GLN A 242 -12.70 -0.39 -16.04
CA GLN A 242 -13.47 -0.80 -14.87
C GLN A 242 -12.88 -0.21 -13.57
N THR A 243 -11.56 -0.21 -13.45
CA THR A 243 -10.85 0.35 -12.29
C THR A 243 -11.14 1.84 -12.16
N GLN A 244 -11.05 2.61 -13.25
CA GLN A 244 -11.35 4.04 -13.24
C GLN A 244 -12.81 4.31 -12.87
N ILE A 245 -13.76 3.57 -13.41
CA ILE A 245 -15.19 3.70 -13.06
C ILE A 245 -15.42 3.40 -11.58
N ARG A 246 -14.78 2.36 -11.02
CA ARG A 246 -14.92 2.02 -9.60
C ARG A 246 -14.41 3.12 -8.68
N VAL A 247 -13.25 3.71 -9.01
CA VAL A 247 -12.70 4.84 -8.24
C VAL A 247 -13.64 6.05 -8.33
N ILE A 248 -13.98 6.50 -9.54
CA ILE A 248 -14.83 7.67 -9.74
C ILE A 248 -16.18 7.50 -9.04
N ARG A 249 -16.80 6.35 -9.17
CA ARG A 249 -18.08 6.03 -8.54
C ARG A 249 -18.00 6.10 -7.00
N ALA A 250 -16.95 5.51 -6.42
CA ALA A 250 -16.76 5.54 -4.98
C ALA A 250 -16.67 6.99 -4.47
N ASP A 251 -15.91 7.80 -5.15
CA ASP A 251 -15.71 9.20 -4.81
C ASP A 251 -16.99 10.03 -4.96
N LEU A 252 -17.75 9.82 -6.03
CA LEU A 252 -19.02 10.51 -6.26
C LEU A 252 -20.12 10.11 -5.26
N LEU A 253 -20.12 8.84 -4.81
CA LEU A 253 -20.99 8.36 -3.73
C LEU A 253 -20.64 9.05 -2.41
N ASP A 254 -19.37 9.18 -2.10
CA ASP A 254 -18.90 9.81 -0.87
C ASP A 254 -19.23 11.30 -0.80
N GLN A 255 -19.10 11.99 -1.92
CA GLN A 255 -19.49 13.41 -1.99
C GLN A 255 -21.00 13.61 -2.09
N GLY A 256 -21.79 12.53 -2.12
CA GLY A 256 -23.25 12.62 -2.23
C GLY A 256 -23.73 13.19 -3.56
N ILE A 257 -22.95 13.01 -4.63
CA ILE A 257 -23.29 13.45 -6.00
C ILE A 257 -24.15 12.42 -6.70
N ILE A 258 -23.90 11.13 -6.42
CA ILE A 258 -24.68 10.01 -6.93
C ILE A 258 -25.14 9.12 -5.78
N ARG A 259 -26.13 8.27 -6.03
CA ARG A 259 -26.58 7.23 -5.10
C ARG A 259 -26.69 5.88 -5.81
N GLU A 260 -26.60 4.80 -5.02
CA GLU A 260 -26.86 3.45 -5.49
C GLU A 260 -28.36 3.15 -5.45
N VAL A 261 -28.86 2.61 -6.56
CA VAL A 261 -30.26 2.21 -6.71
C VAL A 261 -30.31 0.77 -7.22
N TYR A 262 -31.17 -0.05 -6.64
CA TYR A 262 -31.39 -1.42 -7.09
C TYR A 262 -32.68 -1.49 -7.90
N ILE A 263 -32.58 -1.93 -9.16
CA ILE A 263 -33.72 -2.22 -10.01
C ILE A 263 -33.73 -3.73 -10.24
N GLY A 264 -34.61 -4.42 -9.50
CA GLY A 264 -34.58 -5.88 -9.40
C GLY A 264 -33.24 -6.36 -8.81
N LYS A 265 -32.52 -7.22 -9.54
CA LYS A 265 -31.19 -7.71 -9.16
C LYS A 265 -30.04 -6.84 -9.70
N SER A 266 -30.35 -5.79 -10.46
CA SER A 266 -29.34 -4.94 -11.11
C SER A 266 -29.05 -3.72 -10.24
N LYS A 267 -27.76 -3.50 -9.96
CA LYS A 267 -27.25 -2.32 -9.27
C LYS A 267 -26.99 -1.22 -10.30
N LYS A 268 -27.60 -0.07 -10.11
CA LYS A 268 -27.43 1.13 -10.91
C LYS A 268 -27.04 2.33 -10.07
N TYR A 269 -26.58 3.38 -10.71
CA TYR A 269 -26.16 4.64 -10.10
C TYR A 269 -27.03 5.76 -10.68
N GLU A 270 -27.50 6.62 -9.81
CA GLU A 270 -28.37 7.74 -10.13
C GLU A 270 -27.75 9.05 -9.64
N PHE A 271 -27.81 10.09 -10.44
CA PHE A 271 -27.40 11.43 -10.07
C PHE A 271 -28.40 12.02 -9.05
N ILE A 272 -27.87 12.68 -8.01
CA ILE A 272 -28.69 13.35 -7.00
C ILE A 272 -28.90 14.80 -7.46
N PRO A 273 -30.14 15.20 -7.83
CA PRO A 273 -30.44 16.58 -8.19
C PRO A 273 -30.09 17.54 -7.05
N ASN A 274 -29.54 18.70 -7.38
CA ASN A 274 -29.11 19.71 -6.40
C ASN A 274 -27.98 19.26 -5.44
N SER A 275 -27.24 18.18 -5.80
CA SER A 275 -26.00 17.86 -5.10
C SER A 275 -24.97 18.99 -5.25
N LYS A 276 -24.03 19.07 -4.30
CA LYS A 276 -22.91 19.99 -4.44
C LYS A 276 -22.10 19.64 -5.69
N PRO A 277 -21.49 20.63 -6.36
CA PRO A 277 -20.56 20.35 -7.45
C PRO A 277 -19.44 19.41 -6.98
N PHE A 278 -18.93 18.58 -7.89
CA PHE A 278 -17.77 17.74 -7.61
C PHE A 278 -16.58 18.60 -7.18
N ASP A 279 -16.06 18.32 -6.00
CA ASP A 279 -14.90 19.02 -5.44
C ASP A 279 -13.64 18.17 -5.61
N PRO A 280 -12.72 18.54 -6.51
CA PRO A 280 -11.44 17.85 -6.69
C PRO A 280 -10.41 18.18 -5.58
N SER A 281 -10.61 19.22 -4.79
CA SER A 281 -9.60 19.73 -3.83
C SER A 281 -9.19 18.68 -2.79
N PHE A 282 -10.11 17.81 -2.39
CA PHE A 282 -9.80 16.69 -1.50
C PHE A 282 -8.73 15.77 -2.09
N TYR A 283 -8.77 15.52 -3.40
CA TYR A 283 -7.82 14.64 -4.08
C TYR A 283 -6.46 15.30 -4.27
N ASP A 284 -6.45 16.61 -4.49
CA ASP A 284 -5.21 17.39 -4.54
C ASP A 284 -4.49 17.35 -3.18
N GLN A 285 -5.22 17.44 -2.08
CA GLN A 285 -4.67 17.27 -0.72
C GLN A 285 -4.10 15.86 -0.48
N VAL A 286 -4.76 14.81 -0.97
CA VAL A 286 -4.26 13.43 -0.85
C VAL A 286 -3.00 13.25 -1.67
N ARG A 287 -2.95 13.78 -2.91
CA ARG A 287 -1.78 13.75 -3.76
C ARG A 287 -0.61 14.50 -3.12
N GLU A 288 -0.85 15.69 -2.62
CA GLU A 288 0.15 16.49 -1.90
C GLU A 288 0.70 15.77 -0.67
N ALA A 289 -0.15 15.11 0.10
CA ALA A 289 0.26 14.30 1.24
C ALA A 289 1.16 13.13 0.81
N LYS A 290 0.77 12.39 -0.24
CA LYS A 290 1.59 11.28 -0.78
C LYS A 290 2.93 11.77 -1.34
N THR A 291 2.94 12.91 -2.02
CA THR A 291 4.19 13.54 -2.50
C THR A 291 5.10 13.94 -1.34
N LYS A 292 4.54 14.51 -0.27
CA LYS A 292 5.32 14.84 0.95
C LYS A 292 5.89 13.58 1.60
N GLU A 293 5.13 12.50 1.66
CA GLU A 293 5.61 11.22 2.19
C GLU A 293 6.74 10.63 1.32
N LEU A 294 6.61 10.69 0.00
CA LEU A 294 7.66 10.26 -0.92
C LEU A 294 8.92 11.10 -0.74
N ASN A 295 8.79 12.43 -0.65
CA ASN A 295 9.92 13.33 -0.41
C ASN A 295 10.62 13.04 0.92
N ALA A 296 9.87 12.73 1.98
CA ALA A 296 10.46 12.32 3.26
C ALA A 296 11.25 11.00 3.15
N MET A 297 10.80 10.09 2.27
CA MET A 297 11.56 8.86 2.00
C MET A 297 12.83 9.12 1.19
N ILE A 298 12.78 10.07 0.24
CA ILE A 298 13.97 10.52 -0.51
C ILE A 298 14.98 11.16 0.44
N GLU A 299 14.54 12.07 1.29
CA GLU A 299 15.38 12.71 2.31
C GLU A 299 16.06 11.66 3.21
N TYR A 300 15.32 10.66 3.66
CA TYR A 300 15.89 9.55 4.43
C TYR A 300 17.00 8.84 3.66
N ALA A 301 16.78 8.49 2.38
CA ALA A 301 17.76 7.79 1.56
C ALA A 301 19.03 8.62 1.30
N GLU A 302 18.86 9.92 1.09
CA GLU A 302 19.97 10.84 0.80
C GLU A 302 20.75 11.28 2.05
N THR A 303 20.08 11.41 3.20
CA THR A 303 20.70 11.81 4.47
C THR A 303 21.53 10.68 5.11
N SER A 304 21.19 9.43 4.83
CA SER A 304 21.91 8.25 5.35
C SER A 304 23.33 8.11 4.81
N GLN A 305 23.79 9.05 4.00
CA GLN A 305 25.15 9.08 3.40
C GLN A 305 26.21 9.72 4.30
N SER A 306 25.87 10.13 5.50
CA SER A 306 26.80 10.78 6.44
C SER A 306 27.30 9.83 7.53
#